data_565e1412ec2f29144bb257501e6365f5
#
_entry.id   565e1412ec2f29144bb257501e6365f5
#
_cell.length_a   1.000
_cell.length_b   1.000
_cell.length_c   1.000
_cell.angle_alpha   90.00
_cell.angle_beta   90.00
_cell.angle_gamma   90.00
#
_symmetry.space_group_name_H-M   'P 1'
#
loop_
_entity.id
_entity.type
_entity.pdbx_description
1 polymer ?
#
loop_
_entity_poly.entity_id
_entity_poly.type
_entity_poly.pdbx_seq_one_letter_code
_entity_poly.pdbx_strand_id
1 'polypeptide(L)'
;MYNILISGYYGFDNIGDESILRTLVTSLRERIPDCSLTVLSHDPAATREKYGVEAVERMSPLAIARAVRRCDMLISGGGSLLQDVTSSKSLHYYLAIIRFAQLLGKKVFIYSQGIGPIEKDADRRATARALRRADGIVVRDERSAALLAEIGVPAERVVITADPVIRMKKTDKAVGETILRRAGVTQDGRPVVGWAIRERNRDSRFVAEVLRSIRWLKETYNAQSVLIPFHYEEDGEVCRHIASQLPDDTAVCLDEKYLSEDMLSIIGCMDLLVGVRLHSLIYAAIMGVPLIGISYDPKCTAFLNSVGLDKLSTRDGYTAEAFETEAARVLANGAEQTACVKRHMDELSRKLDTNEEMICAIMKDEKKTQPSAPRKNEKSGVRTAGAISIVFLLTLFAKLLGVVREMVQANIFGTGVDANLYTASYNSTLYLFTTVCYALCIARCRSFTKEFAADRRRGERAANNLMTVTLLGALVVVAIWQILASTPLVGVLWDTDASELPRLVSYIRIMTCALPVVAAAYLNV
;
A
#
# COMPACT_ATOMS: atom_id res chain seq x y z
N MET A 1 10.44 -22.14 13.82
CA MET A 1 10.00 -21.58 12.54
C MET A 1 9.65 -20.13 12.76
N TYR A 2 10.22 -19.21 12.01
CA TYR A 2 10.01 -17.76 12.13
C TYR A 2 8.93 -17.32 11.14
N ASN A 3 7.90 -16.61 11.60
CA ASN A 3 6.76 -16.26 10.78
C ASN A 3 6.92 -14.85 10.23
N ILE A 4 7.04 -14.71 8.93
CA ILE A 4 7.19 -13.43 8.24
C ILE A 4 5.90 -13.09 7.51
N LEU A 5 5.36 -11.90 7.77
CA LEU A 5 4.25 -11.33 7.03
C LEU A 5 4.77 -10.32 6.02
N ILE A 6 4.40 -10.49 4.75
CA ILE A 6 4.83 -9.62 3.66
C ILE A 6 3.65 -8.76 3.22
N SER A 7 3.85 -7.43 3.21
CA SER A 7 2.87 -6.44 2.75
C SER A 7 3.39 -5.70 1.53
N GLY A 8 2.59 -5.63 0.47
CA GLY A 8 2.95 -4.97 -0.78
C GLY A 8 1.75 -4.80 -1.72
N TYR A 9 2.01 -4.43 -2.97
CA TYR A 9 0.99 -4.32 -4.01
C TYR A 9 0.92 -5.61 -4.83
N TYR A 10 0.45 -6.70 -4.18
CA TYR A 10 0.50 -8.06 -4.72
C TYR A 10 -0.89 -8.60 -5.06
N GLY A 11 -0.96 -9.48 -6.07
CA GLY A 11 -2.18 -10.07 -6.56
C GLY A 11 -2.99 -9.17 -7.50
N PHE A 12 -2.35 -8.18 -8.15
CA PHE A 12 -2.96 -7.27 -9.12
C PHE A 12 -2.44 -7.46 -10.55
N ASP A 13 -1.70 -8.54 -10.80
CA ASP A 13 -1.08 -8.84 -12.10
C ASP A 13 -0.18 -7.70 -12.64
N ASN A 14 0.38 -6.87 -11.75
CA ASN A 14 1.43 -5.93 -12.12
C ASN A 14 2.76 -6.68 -12.16
N ILE A 15 3.31 -6.90 -13.33
CA ILE A 15 4.52 -7.70 -13.54
C ILE A 15 5.68 -7.24 -12.66
N GLY A 16 5.84 -5.92 -12.46
CA GLY A 16 6.90 -5.37 -11.63
C GLY A 16 6.77 -5.74 -10.15
N ASP A 17 5.58 -5.55 -9.58
CA ASP A 17 5.34 -5.87 -8.16
C ASP A 17 5.32 -7.38 -7.93
N GLU A 18 4.81 -8.17 -8.87
CA GLU A 18 4.87 -9.64 -8.84
C GLU A 18 6.32 -10.14 -8.90
N SER A 19 7.19 -9.49 -9.67
CA SER A 19 8.63 -9.81 -9.73
C SER A 19 9.34 -9.53 -8.41
N ILE A 20 8.98 -8.42 -7.77
CA ILE A 20 9.49 -8.08 -6.42
C ILE A 20 9.09 -9.17 -5.43
N LEU A 21 7.82 -9.59 -5.44
CA LEU A 21 7.35 -10.67 -4.56
C LEU A 21 8.09 -11.98 -4.83
N ARG A 22 8.24 -12.36 -6.12
CA ARG A 22 8.98 -13.55 -6.53
C ARG A 22 10.41 -13.55 -5.98
N THR A 23 11.11 -12.45 -6.18
CA THR A 23 12.49 -12.30 -5.74
C THR A 23 12.59 -12.33 -4.21
N LEU A 24 11.72 -11.61 -3.52
CA LEU A 24 11.67 -11.57 -2.06
C LEU A 24 11.41 -12.96 -1.47
N VAL A 25 10.42 -13.70 -1.97
CA VAL A 25 10.11 -15.06 -1.52
C VAL A 25 11.28 -16.00 -1.76
N THR A 26 11.93 -15.92 -2.93
CA THR A 26 13.08 -16.75 -3.28
C THR A 26 14.27 -16.45 -2.37
N SER A 27 14.63 -15.16 -2.20
CA SER A 27 15.74 -14.75 -1.35
C SER A 27 15.53 -15.15 0.12
N LEU A 28 14.33 -14.97 0.65
CA LEU A 28 14.02 -15.35 2.03
C LEU A 28 14.12 -16.86 2.23
N ARG A 29 13.63 -17.68 1.30
CA ARG A 29 13.75 -19.15 1.39
C ARG A 29 15.18 -19.66 1.30
N GLU A 30 15.98 -19.05 0.41
CA GLU A 30 17.38 -19.42 0.25
C GLU A 30 18.23 -19.06 1.48
N ARG A 31 17.97 -17.90 2.10
CA ARG A 31 18.80 -17.37 3.21
C ARG A 31 18.24 -17.67 4.61
N ILE A 32 16.94 -17.92 4.71
CA ILE A 32 16.23 -18.17 5.98
C ILE A 32 15.33 -19.40 5.82
N PRO A 33 15.88 -20.62 5.68
CA PRO A 33 15.10 -21.82 5.34
C PRO A 33 14.04 -22.19 6.39
N ASP A 34 14.22 -21.79 7.66
CA ASP A 34 13.29 -22.07 8.76
C ASP A 34 12.19 -21.00 8.91
N CYS A 35 11.87 -20.22 7.86
CA CYS A 35 10.80 -19.24 7.90
C CYS A 35 9.50 -19.73 7.25
N SER A 36 8.38 -19.27 7.79
CA SER A 36 7.05 -19.36 7.18
C SER A 36 6.66 -18.01 6.61
N LEU A 37 6.24 -17.98 5.36
CA LEU A 37 5.90 -16.74 4.65
C LEU A 37 4.39 -16.63 4.46
N THR A 38 3.81 -15.51 4.85
CA THR A 38 2.41 -15.13 4.59
C THR A 38 2.38 -13.82 3.83
N VAL A 39 1.62 -13.72 2.75
CA VAL A 39 1.54 -12.53 1.89
C VAL A 39 0.15 -11.89 2.02
N LEU A 40 0.09 -10.57 2.18
CA LEU A 40 -1.14 -9.80 2.00
C LEU A 40 -1.36 -9.59 0.50
N SER A 41 -2.38 -10.21 -0.06
CA SER A 41 -2.66 -10.22 -1.49
C SER A 41 -4.10 -9.81 -1.81
N HIS A 42 -4.29 -9.23 -3.00
CA HIS A 42 -5.62 -8.99 -3.57
C HIS A 42 -6.27 -10.29 -4.06
N ASP A 43 -5.47 -11.18 -4.64
CA ASP A 43 -5.88 -12.55 -4.99
C ASP A 43 -5.05 -13.56 -4.20
N PRO A 44 -5.51 -13.98 -3.00
CA PRO A 44 -4.79 -14.95 -2.20
C PRO A 44 -4.69 -16.33 -2.84
N ALA A 45 -5.64 -16.72 -3.67
CA ALA A 45 -5.64 -18.04 -4.31
C ALA A 45 -4.52 -18.12 -5.36
N ALA A 46 -4.49 -17.17 -6.28
CA ALA A 46 -3.44 -17.08 -7.28
C ALA A 46 -2.04 -16.90 -6.65
N THR A 47 -1.95 -16.10 -5.57
CA THR A 47 -0.67 -15.89 -4.87
C THR A 47 -0.15 -17.18 -4.24
N ARG A 48 -1.02 -17.98 -3.62
CA ARG A 48 -0.63 -19.30 -3.08
C ARG A 48 -0.12 -20.23 -4.17
N GLU A 49 -0.85 -20.32 -5.27
CA GLU A 49 -0.49 -21.16 -6.41
C GLU A 49 0.83 -20.73 -7.06
N LYS A 50 0.99 -19.44 -7.37
CA LYS A 50 2.17 -18.88 -8.05
C LYS A 50 3.47 -18.98 -7.22
N TYR A 51 3.39 -18.78 -5.91
CA TYR A 51 4.59 -18.61 -5.06
C TYR A 51 4.77 -19.70 -3.99
N GLY A 52 3.77 -20.56 -3.80
CA GLY A 52 3.81 -21.63 -2.79
C GLY A 52 3.90 -21.09 -1.36
N VAL A 53 3.31 -19.94 -1.08
CA VAL A 53 3.28 -19.26 0.23
C VAL A 53 1.86 -19.23 0.79
N GLU A 54 1.71 -18.98 2.08
CA GLU A 54 0.41 -18.59 2.62
C GLU A 54 0.03 -17.19 2.15
N ALA A 55 -1.25 -16.98 1.85
CA ALA A 55 -1.73 -15.68 1.45
C ALA A 55 -3.08 -15.37 2.07
N VAL A 56 -3.30 -14.10 2.43
CA VAL A 56 -4.54 -13.61 3.05
C VAL A 56 -5.02 -12.35 2.34
N GLU A 57 -6.34 -12.17 2.37
CA GLU A 57 -7.00 -11.02 1.73
C GLU A 57 -6.53 -9.69 2.34
N ARG A 58 -5.92 -8.84 1.51
CA ARG A 58 -5.32 -7.56 1.92
C ARG A 58 -6.33 -6.49 2.36
N MET A 59 -7.60 -6.61 1.97
CA MET A 59 -8.64 -5.63 2.34
C MET A 59 -9.49 -6.10 3.52
N SER A 60 -9.24 -7.29 4.07
CA SER A 60 -9.94 -7.81 5.24
C SER A 60 -9.24 -7.42 6.55
N PRO A 61 -9.79 -6.47 7.35
CA PRO A 61 -9.16 -6.05 8.61
C PRO A 61 -8.95 -7.19 9.59
N LEU A 62 -9.87 -8.14 9.64
CA LEU A 62 -9.77 -9.32 10.51
C LEU A 62 -8.68 -10.29 10.06
N ALA A 63 -8.52 -10.50 8.74
CA ALA A 63 -7.47 -11.34 8.19
C ALA A 63 -6.09 -10.71 8.45
N ILE A 64 -5.94 -9.40 8.18
CA ILE A 64 -4.73 -8.64 8.48
C ILE A 64 -4.40 -8.72 9.97
N ALA A 65 -5.37 -8.47 10.86
CA ALA A 65 -5.14 -8.50 12.30
C ALA A 65 -4.68 -9.88 12.80
N ARG A 66 -5.25 -10.96 12.26
CA ARG A 66 -4.81 -12.34 12.57
C ARG A 66 -3.39 -12.61 12.06
N ALA A 67 -3.10 -12.20 10.82
CA ALA A 67 -1.78 -12.38 10.22
C ALA A 67 -0.70 -11.61 11.00
N VAL A 68 -0.93 -10.33 11.32
CA VAL A 68 0.01 -9.52 12.11
C VAL A 68 0.21 -10.08 13.52
N ARG A 69 -0.84 -10.60 14.18
CA ARG A 69 -0.66 -11.24 15.51
C ARG A 69 0.20 -12.49 15.46
N ARG A 70 0.10 -13.26 14.38
CA ARG A 70 0.82 -14.54 14.20
C ARG A 70 2.26 -14.36 13.72
N CYS A 71 2.55 -13.26 13.01
CA CYS A 71 3.90 -13.03 12.53
C CYS A 71 4.84 -12.63 13.66
N ASP A 72 6.12 -12.87 13.45
CA ASP A 72 7.22 -12.38 14.28
C ASP A 72 7.76 -11.08 13.67
N MET A 73 7.79 -11.00 12.33
CA MET A 73 8.22 -9.83 11.57
C MET A 73 7.24 -9.46 10.46
N LEU A 74 6.98 -8.17 10.30
CA LEU A 74 6.35 -7.58 9.12
C LEU A 74 7.46 -7.07 8.19
N ILE A 75 7.46 -7.56 6.95
CA ILE A 75 8.23 -6.97 5.86
C ILE A 75 7.29 -6.09 5.04
N SER A 76 7.56 -4.78 5.00
CA SER A 76 7.00 -3.89 3.99
C SER A 76 7.83 -4.07 2.72
N GLY A 77 7.27 -4.78 1.73
CA GLY A 77 7.97 -5.23 0.55
C GLY A 77 8.41 -4.10 -0.38
N GLY A 78 9.13 -4.44 -1.43
CA GLY A 78 9.65 -3.48 -2.41
C GLY A 78 8.56 -2.76 -3.21
N GLY A 79 8.96 -2.05 -4.23
CA GLY A 79 8.08 -1.20 -5.04
C GLY A 79 8.04 0.24 -4.51
N SER A 80 7.04 1.02 -4.93
CA SER A 80 6.84 2.41 -4.48
C SER A 80 5.54 2.53 -3.70
N LEU A 81 5.49 1.92 -2.50
CA LEU A 81 4.30 1.83 -1.68
C LEU A 81 4.03 3.11 -0.88
N LEU A 82 5.11 3.75 -0.38
CA LEU A 82 5.04 4.95 0.46
C LEU A 82 5.19 6.20 -0.41
N GLN A 83 4.10 6.60 -1.05
CA GLN A 83 3.97 7.79 -1.89
C GLN A 83 2.50 8.29 -1.85
N ASP A 84 2.26 9.59 -2.04
CA ASP A 84 0.92 10.18 -1.98
C ASP A 84 0.43 10.79 -3.30
N VAL A 85 1.24 10.73 -4.36
CA VAL A 85 0.90 11.23 -5.70
C VAL A 85 -0.25 10.45 -6.34
N THR A 86 -0.26 9.12 -6.19
CA THR A 86 -1.35 8.30 -6.70
C THR A 86 -2.57 8.39 -5.78
N SER A 87 -2.36 8.25 -4.46
CA SER A 87 -3.43 8.35 -3.46
C SER A 87 -2.84 8.38 -2.04
N SER A 88 -3.18 9.41 -1.25
CA SER A 88 -2.91 9.40 0.21
C SER A 88 -3.57 8.23 0.94
N LYS A 89 -4.71 7.70 0.44
CA LYS A 89 -5.37 6.53 1.04
C LYS A 89 -4.49 5.29 0.93
N SER A 90 -3.79 5.12 -0.20
CA SER A 90 -2.84 4.00 -0.38
C SER A 90 -1.66 4.10 0.59
N LEU A 91 -1.06 5.28 0.73
CA LEU A 91 -0.01 5.53 1.70
C LEU A 91 -0.46 5.19 3.13
N HIS A 92 -1.63 5.71 3.53
CA HIS A 92 -2.18 5.46 4.87
C HIS A 92 -2.48 3.99 5.13
N TYR A 93 -2.91 3.23 4.13
CA TYR A 93 -3.11 1.78 4.24
C TYR A 93 -1.82 1.07 4.64
N TYR A 94 -0.70 1.32 3.95
CA TYR A 94 0.59 0.70 4.28
C TYR A 94 1.13 1.17 5.63
N LEU A 95 1.03 2.47 5.92
CA LEU A 95 1.44 3.02 7.21
C LEU A 95 0.61 2.45 8.37
N ALA A 96 -0.69 2.19 8.17
CA ALA A 96 -1.56 1.59 9.19
C ALA A 96 -1.11 0.17 9.53
N ILE A 97 -0.75 -0.66 8.54
CA ILE A 97 -0.24 -2.02 8.76
C ILE A 97 1.10 -1.98 9.51
N ILE A 98 2.03 -1.11 9.09
CA ILE A 98 3.32 -0.91 9.76
C ILE A 98 3.11 -0.53 11.22
N ARG A 99 2.28 0.49 11.50
CA ARG A 99 2.02 0.97 12.85
C ARG A 99 1.29 -0.05 13.70
N PHE A 100 0.39 -0.82 13.11
CA PHE A 100 -0.31 -1.89 13.81
C PHE A 100 0.65 -3.01 14.23
N ALA A 101 1.58 -3.41 13.37
CA ALA A 101 2.63 -4.35 13.72
C ALA A 101 3.52 -3.82 14.87
N GLN A 102 3.93 -2.55 14.78
CA GLN A 102 4.71 -1.87 15.84
C GLN A 102 3.96 -1.80 17.18
N LEU A 103 2.65 -1.54 17.16
CA LEU A 103 1.81 -1.51 18.36
C LEU A 103 1.73 -2.89 19.04
N LEU A 104 1.79 -3.96 18.27
CA LEU A 104 1.81 -5.33 18.78
C LEU A 104 3.24 -5.83 19.11
N GLY A 105 4.24 -4.95 19.09
CA GLY A 105 5.63 -5.29 19.39
C GLY A 105 6.29 -6.18 18.33
N LYS A 106 5.74 -6.23 17.11
CA LYS A 106 6.31 -7.02 16.02
C LYS A 106 7.47 -6.28 15.38
N LYS A 107 8.48 -7.03 14.92
CA LYS A 107 9.58 -6.46 14.14
C LYS A 107 9.07 -5.93 12.80
N VAL A 108 9.60 -4.80 12.36
CA VAL A 108 9.21 -4.17 11.10
C VAL A 108 10.45 -3.90 10.26
N PHE A 109 10.45 -4.45 9.04
CA PHE A 109 11.53 -4.28 8.08
C PHE A 109 11.00 -3.64 6.79
N ILE A 110 11.62 -2.57 6.33
CA ILE A 110 11.37 -1.94 5.03
C ILE A 110 12.36 -2.51 4.04
N TYR A 111 11.86 -3.23 3.03
CA TYR A 111 12.69 -4.05 2.14
C TYR A 111 12.89 -3.38 0.78
N SER A 112 14.04 -2.79 0.55
CA SER A 112 14.47 -2.18 -0.73
C SER A 112 13.39 -1.35 -1.42
N GLN A 113 12.70 -0.50 -0.64
CA GLN A 113 11.57 0.29 -1.13
C GLN A 113 12.02 1.56 -1.84
N GLY A 114 11.31 1.93 -2.92
CA GLY A 114 11.30 3.27 -3.43
C GLY A 114 10.35 4.14 -2.59
N ILE A 115 10.84 5.22 -2.00
CA ILE A 115 10.05 6.12 -1.17
C ILE A 115 9.74 7.41 -1.92
N GLY A 116 8.47 7.79 -1.89
CA GLY A 116 7.98 9.05 -2.45
C GLY A 116 7.70 9.04 -3.96
N PRO A 117 7.32 10.22 -4.50
CA PRO A 117 7.16 11.50 -3.80
C PRO A 117 6.12 11.49 -2.70
N ILE A 118 6.35 12.27 -1.63
CA ILE A 118 5.38 12.54 -0.57
C ILE A 118 5.27 14.07 -0.48
N GLU A 119 4.15 14.60 -0.97
CA GLU A 119 3.99 16.05 -1.13
C GLU A 119 3.35 16.69 0.10
N LYS A 120 2.41 15.97 0.75
CA LYS A 120 1.66 16.53 1.87
C LYS A 120 2.45 16.45 3.18
N ASP A 121 2.57 17.55 3.90
CA ASP A 121 3.25 17.62 5.19
C ASP A 121 2.71 16.64 6.24
N ALA A 122 1.40 16.40 6.23
CA ALA A 122 0.79 15.43 7.13
C ALA A 122 1.27 14.01 6.85
N ASP A 123 1.39 13.65 5.57
CA ASP A 123 1.84 12.36 5.08
C ASP A 123 3.35 12.17 5.31
N ARG A 124 4.15 13.23 5.11
CA ARG A 124 5.58 13.30 5.48
C ARG A 124 5.78 12.99 6.97
N ARG A 125 5.06 13.70 7.86
CA ARG A 125 5.12 13.47 9.31
C ARG A 125 4.66 12.07 9.71
N ALA A 126 3.61 11.54 9.07
CA ALA A 126 3.10 10.20 9.36
C ALA A 126 4.11 9.12 8.97
N THR A 127 4.72 9.24 7.77
CA THR A 127 5.75 8.35 7.25
C THR A 127 6.99 8.37 8.15
N ALA A 128 7.53 9.54 8.45
CA ALA A 128 8.67 9.69 9.34
C ALA A 128 8.44 9.03 10.71
N ARG A 129 7.26 9.25 11.32
CA ARG A 129 6.91 8.67 12.62
C ARG A 129 6.85 7.14 12.59
N ALA A 130 6.37 6.56 11.49
CA ALA A 130 6.33 5.11 11.32
C ALA A 130 7.73 4.54 11.10
N LEU A 131 8.52 5.13 10.19
CA LEU A 131 9.81 4.60 9.80
C LEU A 131 10.90 4.79 10.87
N ARG A 132 10.85 5.85 11.67
CA ARG A 132 11.76 6.00 12.83
C ARG A 132 11.67 4.85 13.84
N ARG A 133 10.61 4.06 13.81
CA ARG A 133 10.38 2.91 14.70
C ARG A 133 10.55 1.57 14.01
N ALA A 134 10.88 1.56 12.72
CA ALA A 134 11.17 0.31 12.02
C ALA A 134 12.49 -0.28 12.52
N ASP A 135 12.61 -1.60 12.57
CA ASP A 135 13.81 -2.29 13.04
C ASP A 135 14.91 -2.31 11.96
N GLY A 136 14.53 -2.28 10.68
CA GLY A 136 15.43 -2.13 9.54
C GLY A 136 14.80 -1.29 8.44
N ILE A 137 15.59 -0.41 7.83
CA ILE A 137 15.15 0.44 6.72
C ILE A 137 16.16 0.30 5.59
N VAL A 138 15.74 -0.35 4.52
CA VAL A 138 16.51 -0.47 3.29
C VAL A 138 15.71 0.14 2.16
N VAL A 139 16.34 1.03 1.41
CA VAL A 139 15.76 1.69 0.23
C VAL A 139 16.55 1.33 -1.02
N ARG A 140 15.90 1.42 -2.18
CA ARG A 140 16.53 0.99 -3.44
C ARG A 140 17.38 2.06 -4.13
N ASP A 141 17.25 3.32 -3.74
CA ASP A 141 17.90 4.43 -4.41
C ASP A 141 18.21 5.59 -3.46
N GLU A 142 19.19 6.43 -3.84
CA GLU A 142 19.64 7.58 -3.07
C GLU A 142 18.55 8.65 -2.90
N ARG A 143 17.65 8.79 -3.87
CA ARG A 143 16.55 9.74 -3.80
C ARG A 143 15.57 9.37 -2.68
N SER A 144 15.28 8.09 -2.52
CA SER A 144 14.47 7.59 -1.41
C SER A 144 15.13 7.87 -0.05
N ALA A 145 16.45 7.67 0.04
CA ALA A 145 17.20 7.98 1.26
C ALA A 145 17.23 9.50 1.55
N ALA A 146 17.43 10.34 0.53
CA ALA A 146 17.41 11.79 0.67
C ALA A 146 16.04 12.28 1.16
N LEU A 147 14.93 11.78 0.59
CA LEU A 147 13.59 12.12 1.05
C LEU A 147 13.36 11.68 2.51
N LEU A 148 13.82 10.50 2.90
CA LEU A 148 13.72 10.04 4.28
C LEU A 148 14.50 10.95 5.25
N ALA A 149 15.70 11.40 4.88
CA ALA A 149 16.47 12.35 5.67
C ALA A 149 15.76 13.71 5.76
N GLU A 150 15.20 14.22 4.65
CA GLU A 150 14.43 15.47 4.59
C GLU A 150 13.22 15.45 5.55
N ILE A 151 12.49 14.34 5.60
CA ILE A 151 11.33 14.20 6.52
C ILE A 151 11.76 13.84 7.95
N GLY A 152 13.05 13.74 8.22
CA GLY A 152 13.67 13.60 9.53
C GLY A 152 13.77 12.14 10.02
N VAL A 153 13.90 11.15 9.13
CA VAL A 153 14.40 9.82 9.49
C VAL A 153 15.94 9.90 9.53
N PRO A 154 16.61 9.47 10.63
CA PRO A 154 18.05 9.56 10.75
C PRO A 154 18.75 8.80 9.61
N ALA A 155 19.71 9.45 8.93
CA ALA A 155 20.36 8.89 7.75
C ALA A 155 21.15 7.60 8.07
N GLU A 156 21.74 7.51 9.25
CA GLU A 156 22.47 6.33 9.75
C GLU A 156 21.60 5.07 9.91
N ARG A 157 20.28 5.22 9.87
CA ARG A 157 19.32 4.12 9.95
C ARG A 157 18.84 3.63 8.58
N VAL A 158 19.23 4.33 7.53
CA VAL A 158 18.78 4.06 6.16
C VAL A 158 19.93 3.45 5.37
N VAL A 159 19.72 2.24 4.88
CA VAL A 159 20.68 1.56 4.02
C VAL A 159 20.20 1.63 2.57
N ILE A 160 21.10 1.96 1.65
CA ILE A 160 20.79 2.01 0.23
C ILE A 160 21.30 0.74 -0.44
N THR A 161 20.43 0.04 -1.15
CA THR A 161 20.81 -1.16 -1.91
C THR A 161 20.44 -0.99 -3.39
N ALA A 162 19.46 -1.74 -3.88
CA ALA A 162 18.96 -1.70 -5.25
C ALA A 162 17.52 -2.23 -5.33
N ASP A 163 16.93 -2.20 -6.51
CA ASP A 163 15.64 -2.84 -6.75
C ASP A 163 15.81 -4.37 -6.65
N PRO A 164 15.00 -5.09 -5.85
CA PRO A 164 15.15 -6.52 -5.63
C PRO A 164 15.07 -7.36 -6.91
N VAL A 165 14.33 -6.88 -7.91
CA VAL A 165 14.12 -7.58 -9.19
C VAL A 165 15.45 -7.86 -9.91
N ILE A 166 16.51 -7.09 -9.64
CA ILE A 166 17.86 -7.32 -10.16
C ILE A 166 18.36 -8.76 -9.90
N ARG A 167 17.88 -9.40 -8.85
CA ARG A 167 18.22 -10.80 -8.48
C ARG A 167 17.38 -11.87 -9.16
N MET A 168 16.43 -11.51 -10.00
CA MET A 168 15.72 -12.54 -10.76
C MET A 168 16.73 -13.36 -11.59
N LYS A 169 16.56 -14.67 -11.54
CA LYS A 169 17.39 -15.58 -12.32
C LYS A 169 17.04 -15.43 -13.81
N LYS A 170 18.06 -15.41 -14.65
CA LYS A 170 17.86 -15.48 -16.11
C LYS A 170 17.00 -16.69 -16.45
N THR A 171 16.08 -16.49 -17.38
CA THR A 171 15.23 -17.57 -17.90
C THR A 171 15.76 -18.05 -19.27
N ASP A 172 15.38 -19.26 -19.65
CA ASP A 172 15.62 -19.76 -20.99
C ASP A 172 14.79 -18.92 -21.98
N LYS A 173 15.37 -18.66 -23.16
CA LYS A 173 14.71 -17.92 -24.24
C LYS A 173 13.63 -18.74 -24.95
N ALA A 174 13.66 -20.09 -24.88
CA ALA A 174 12.77 -20.98 -25.61
C ALA A 174 11.26 -20.69 -25.38
N VAL A 175 10.88 -20.32 -24.17
CA VAL A 175 9.50 -19.90 -23.83
C VAL A 175 9.16 -18.60 -24.58
N GLY A 176 10.02 -17.59 -24.48
CA GLY A 176 9.86 -16.31 -25.14
C GLY A 176 9.78 -16.45 -26.67
N GLU A 177 10.67 -17.26 -27.29
CA GLU A 177 10.64 -17.55 -28.71
C GLU A 177 9.32 -18.19 -29.15
N THR A 178 8.78 -19.11 -28.34
CA THR A 178 7.49 -19.74 -28.62
C THR A 178 6.35 -18.75 -28.58
N ILE A 179 6.33 -17.86 -27.55
CA ILE A 179 5.32 -16.81 -27.41
C ILE A 179 5.41 -15.83 -28.58
N LEU A 180 6.60 -15.35 -28.89
CA LEU A 180 6.83 -14.40 -29.98
C LEU A 180 6.43 -14.99 -31.35
N ARG A 181 6.72 -16.24 -31.60
CA ARG A 181 6.29 -16.94 -32.83
C ARG A 181 4.77 -17.02 -32.95
N ARG A 182 4.07 -17.29 -31.82
CA ARG A 182 2.59 -17.29 -31.78
C ARG A 182 2.01 -15.89 -32.01
N ALA A 183 2.71 -14.86 -31.55
CA ALA A 183 2.33 -13.47 -31.77
C ALA A 183 2.65 -12.96 -33.19
N GLY A 184 3.26 -13.76 -34.06
CA GLY A 184 3.59 -13.40 -35.43
C GLY A 184 4.98 -12.79 -35.63
N VAL A 185 5.87 -12.90 -34.62
CA VAL A 185 7.27 -12.50 -34.78
C VAL A 185 8.01 -13.59 -35.59
N THR A 186 8.61 -13.18 -36.66
CA THR A 186 9.40 -14.10 -37.54
C THR A 186 10.84 -14.17 -37.06
N GLN A 187 11.38 -15.41 -37.01
CA GLN A 187 12.78 -15.64 -36.63
C GLN A 187 13.63 -15.84 -37.92
N ASP A 188 13.69 -14.81 -38.76
CA ASP A 188 14.36 -14.81 -40.04
C ASP A 188 15.71 -14.06 -40.06
N GLY A 189 16.23 -13.72 -38.88
CA GLY A 189 17.50 -13.03 -38.67
C GLY A 189 17.42 -11.50 -38.73
N ARG A 190 16.24 -10.92 -38.93
CA ARG A 190 16.07 -9.48 -38.80
C ARG A 190 16.04 -9.05 -37.32
N PRO A 191 16.46 -7.83 -37.00
CA PRO A 191 16.44 -7.34 -35.62
C PRO A 191 15.02 -7.32 -35.06
N VAL A 192 14.87 -7.71 -33.77
CA VAL A 192 13.61 -7.64 -33.03
C VAL A 192 13.75 -6.58 -31.92
N VAL A 193 12.94 -5.54 -31.98
CA VAL A 193 12.98 -4.43 -31.05
C VAL A 193 11.75 -4.43 -30.14
N GLY A 194 11.97 -4.60 -28.83
CA GLY A 194 10.90 -4.56 -27.83
C GLY A 194 10.58 -3.13 -27.39
N TRP A 195 9.30 -2.81 -27.24
CA TRP A 195 8.79 -1.51 -26.81
C TRP A 195 7.90 -1.67 -25.59
N ALA A 196 8.37 -1.25 -24.42
CA ALA A 196 7.60 -1.22 -23.19
C ALA A 196 7.07 0.20 -22.94
N ILE A 197 5.97 0.53 -23.58
CA ILE A 197 5.37 1.88 -23.60
C ILE A 197 4.40 2.07 -22.43
N ARG A 198 4.38 3.28 -21.89
CA ARG A 198 3.36 3.75 -20.92
C ARG A 198 2.85 5.11 -21.34
N GLU A 199 1.63 5.16 -21.83
CA GLU A 199 0.92 6.38 -22.20
C GLU A 199 -0.60 6.13 -22.09
N ARG A 200 -1.33 7.14 -21.66
CA ARG A 200 -2.81 7.07 -21.56
C ARG A 200 -3.51 7.75 -22.73
N ASN A 201 -2.86 8.73 -23.33
CA ASN A 201 -3.40 9.45 -24.48
C ASN A 201 -2.85 8.85 -25.78
N ARG A 202 -3.69 8.13 -26.52
CA ARG A 202 -3.33 7.49 -27.80
C ARG A 202 -2.90 8.50 -28.86
N ASP A 203 -3.45 9.70 -28.83
CA ASP A 203 -3.19 10.76 -29.79
C ASP A 203 -2.10 11.72 -29.31
N SER A 204 -1.30 11.31 -28.33
CA SER A 204 -0.21 12.14 -27.81
C SER A 204 0.91 12.31 -28.85
N ARG A 205 1.63 13.44 -28.74
CA ARG A 205 2.86 13.63 -29.51
C ARG A 205 3.86 12.50 -29.30
N PHE A 206 3.95 11.96 -28.06
CA PHE A 206 4.83 10.84 -27.77
C PHE A 206 4.50 9.61 -28.60
N VAL A 207 3.22 9.23 -28.72
CA VAL A 207 2.78 8.10 -29.56
C VAL A 207 3.13 8.33 -31.04
N ALA A 208 2.91 9.54 -31.55
CA ALA A 208 3.25 9.89 -32.92
C ALA A 208 4.77 9.75 -33.18
N GLU A 209 5.62 10.18 -32.25
CA GLU A 209 7.06 10.04 -32.37
C GLU A 209 7.52 8.56 -32.27
N VAL A 210 6.88 7.76 -31.40
CA VAL A 210 7.12 6.30 -31.34
C VAL A 210 6.78 5.63 -32.66
N LEU A 211 5.65 5.97 -33.28
CA LEU A 211 5.27 5.46 -34.61
C LEU A 211 6.31 5.80 -35.68
N ARG A 212 6.86 7.03 -35.67
CA ARG A 212 7.95 7.44 -36.56
C ARG A 212 9.20 6.60 -36.33
N SER A 213 9.58 6.38 -35.08
CA SER A 213 10.75 5.58 -34.70
C SER A 213 10.62 4.11 -35.17
N ILE A 214 9.44 3.53 -35.02
CA ILE A 214 9.18 2.15 -35.50
C ILE A 214 9.27 2.06 -37.02
N ARG A 215 8.71 3.02 -37.76
CA ARG A 215 8.83 3.06 -39.21
C ARG A 215 10.29 3.18 -39.66
N TRP A 216 11.05 4.07 -39.02
CA TRP A 216 12.48 4.25 -39.30
C TRP A 216 13.26 2.94 -39.07
N LEU A 217 13.02 2.23 -37.96
CA LEU A 217 13.63 0.92 -37.70
C LEU A 217 13.30 -0.11 -38.79
N LYS A 218 12.06 -0.11 -39.28
CA LYS A 218 11.65 -1.01 -40.40
C LYS A 218 12.37 -0.63 -41.69
N GLU A 219 12.41 0.66 -42.05
CA GLU A 219 13.02 1.16 -43.29
C GLU A 219 14.54 0.99 -43.29
N THR A 220 15.21 1.24 -42.15
CA THR A 220 16.67 1.26 -42.08
C THR A 220 17.27 -0.13 -41.83
N TYR A 221 16.64 -0.92 -40.97
CA TYR A 221 17.19 -2.20 -40.48
C TYR A 221 16.30 -3.39 -40.85
N ASN A 222 15.19 -3.18 -41.53
CA ASN A 222 14.14 -4.19 -41.71
C ASN A 222 13.70 -4.84 -40.38
N ALA A 223 13.80 -4.09 -39.25
CA ALA A 223 13.51 -4.61 -37.92
C ALA A 223 12.01 -4.86 -37.73
N GLN A 224 11.69 -5.83 -36.89
CA GLN A 224 10.33 -6.05 -36.38
C GLN A 224 10.19 -5.50 -34.96
N SER A 225 9.15 -4.74 -34.69
CA SER A 225 8.85 -4.16 -33.39
C SER A 225 7.84 -5.00 -32.63
N VAL A 226 8.06 -5.18 -31.33
CA VAL A 226 7.17 -5.90 -30.41
C VAL A 226 6.70 -4.98 -29.32
N LEU A 227 5.41 -4.62 -29.30
CA LEU A 227 4.78 -3.82 -28.25
C LEU A 227 4.50 -4.72 -27.05
N ILE A 228 5.08 -4.39 -25.89
CA ILE A 228 5.09 -5.23 -24.69
C ILE A 228 4.36 -4.52 -23.54
N PRO A 229 3.08 -4.82 -23.27
CA PRO A 229 2.37 -4.26 -22.12
C PRO A 229 2.91 -4.83 -20.80
N PHE A 230 3.52 -4.01 -19.97
CA PHE A 230 3.99 -4.39 -18.64
C PHE A 230 2.90 -4.36 -17.57
N HIS A 231 1.89 -3.56 -17.78
CA HIS A 231 0.63 -3.59 -17.05
C HIS A 231 -0.47 -3.74 -18.08
N TYR A 232 -0.96 -4.97 -18.25
CA TYR A 232 -1.82 -5.35 -19.36
C TYR A 232 -3.03 -4.41 -19.55
N GLU A 233 -3.70 -4.06 -18.44
CA GLU A 233 -4.90 -3.23 -18.46
C GLU A 233 -4.62 -1.75 -18.76
N GLU A 234 -3.47 -1.21 -18.27
CA GLU A 234 -3.11 0.19 -18.50
C GLU A 234 -2.39 0.42 -19.81
N ASP A 235 -1.45 -0.49 -20.17
CA ASP A 235 -0.55 -0.30 -21.31
C ASP A 235 -1.08 -0.96 -22.59
N GLY A 236 -1.95 -1.97 -22.47
CA GLY A 236 -2.41 -2.78 -23.61
C GLY A 236 -3.17 -1.95 -24.65
N GLU A 237 -3.96 -0.97 -24.23
CA GLU A 237 -4.72 -0.14 -25.16
C GLU A 237 -3.81 0.69 -26.09
N VAL A 238 -2.80 1.36 -25.54
CA VAL A 238 -1.86 2.14 -26.36
C VAL A 238 -0.97 1.25 -27.21
N CYS A 239 -0.55 0.09 -26.69
CA CYS A 239 0.25 -0.87 -27.45
C CYS A 239 -0.52 -1.40 -28.69
N ARG A 240 -1.78 -1.81 -28.51
CA ARG A 240 -2.65 -2.23 -29.62
C ARG A 240 -2.90 -1.08 -30.61
N HIS A 241 -3.12 0.13 -30.12
CA HIS A 241 -3.29 1.29 -30.97
C HIS A 241 -2.06 1.54 -31.83
N ILE A 242 -0.85 1.51 -31.27
CA ILE A 242 0.40 1.70 -32.04
C ILE A 242 0.54 0.58 -33.08
N ALA A 243 0.34 -0.69 -32.69
CA ALA A 243 0.43 -1.81 -33.61
C ALA A 243 -0.57 -1.66 -34.78
N SER A 244 -1.82 -1.26 -34.52
CA SER A 244 -2.86 -1.09 -35.55
C SER A 244 -2.58 0.01 -36.57
N GLN A 245 -1.63 0.92 -36.31
CA GLN A 245 -1.22 2.00 -37.24
C GLN A 245 -0.07 1.57 -38.17
N LEU A 246 0.37 0.35 -38.07
CA LEU A 246 1.53 -0.19 -38.76
C LEU A 246 1.19 -1.52 -39.49
N PRO A 247 1.86 -1.88 -40.56
CA PRO A 247 1.71 -3.20 -41.18
C PRO A 247 2.11 -4.32 -40.19
N ASP A 248 1.46 -5.49 -40.31
CA ASP A 248 1.67 -6.64 -39.41
C ASP A 248 3.12 -7.15 -39.41
N ASP A 249 3.82 -7.02 -40.52
CA ASP A 249 5.24 -7.38 -40.65
C ASP A 249 6.20 -6.35 -40.02
N THR A 250 5.68 -5.20 -39.57
CA THR A 250 6.43 -4.12 -38.98
C THR A 250 6.34 -4.14 -37.47
N ALA A 251 5.13 -4.32 -36.92
CA ALA A 251 4.92 -4.34 -35.47
C ALA A 251 3.81 -5.30 -35.05
N VAL A 252 4.04 -5.98 -33.93
CA VAL A 252 3.05 -6.83 -33.27
C VAL A 252 2.85 -6.38 -31.84
N CYS A 253 1.66 -6.61 -31.30
CA CYS A 253 1.38 -6.37 -29.87
C CYS A 253 1.19 -7.70 -29.14
N LEU A 254 1.85 -7.87 -28.00
CA LEU A 254 1.58 -9.01 -27.12
C LEU A 254 0.26 -8.75 -26.39
N ASP A 255 -0.76 -9.53 -26.69
CA ASP A 255 -2.13 -9.31 -26.22
C ASP A 255 -2.61 -10.38 -25.23
N GLU A 256 -1.69 -10.89 -24.43
CA GLU A 256 -1.95 -11.84 -23.35
C GLU A 256 -1.29 -11.40 -22.04
N LYS A 257 -1.78 -11.94 -20.92
CA LYS A 257 -1.13 -11.77 -19.61
C LYS A 257 -0.04 -12.82 -19.46
N TYR A 258 1.18 -12.38 -19.17
CA TYR A 258 2.34 -13.25 -18.99
C TYR A 258 2.80 -13.24 -17.53
N LEU A 259 3.38 -14.34 -17.09
CA LEU A 259 4.11 -14.39 -15.82
C LEU A 259 5.41 -13.57 -15.91
N SER A 260 5.97 -13.19 -14.78
CA SER A 260 7.23 -12.45 -14.74
C SER A 260 8.39 -13.19 -15.43
N GLU A 261 8.44 -14.51 -15.31
CA GLU A 261 9.45 -15.36 -15.93
C GLU A 261 9.27 -15.44 -17.45
N ASP A 262 8.03 -15.54 -17.93
CA ASP A 262 7.73 -15.55 -19.37
C ASP A 262 8.10 -14.20 -19.99
N MET A 263 7.76 -13.11 -19.31
CA MET A 263 8.11 -11.76 -19.75
C MET A 263 9.62 -11.55 -19.80
N LEU A 264 10.36 -12.10 -18.82
CA LEU A 264 11.82 -12.07 -18.83
C LEU A 264 12.39 -12.86 -20.01
N SER A 265 11.81 -14.03 -20.31
CA SER A 265 12.14 -14.85 -21.48
C SER A 265 11.89 -14.11 -22.81
N ILE A 266 10.72 -13.45 -22.92
CA ILE A 266 10.34 -12.64 -24.09
C ILE A 266 11.36 -11.52 -24.31
N ILE A 267 11.70 -10.76 -23.26
CA ILE A 267 12.68 -9.68 -23.39
C ILE A 267 14.06 -10.22 -23.77
N GLY A 268 14.44 -11.39 -23.26
CA GLY A 268 15.68 -12.04 -23.62
C GLY A 268 15.84 -12.35 -25.12
N CYS A 269 14.74 -12.37 -25.87
CA CYS A 269 14.74 -12.60 -27.33
C CYS A 269 14.87 -11.31 -28.15
N MET A 270 14.93 -10.13 -27.51
CA MET A 270 15.06 -8.83 -28.19
C MET A 270 16.53 -8.52 -28.49
N ASP A 271 16.79 -7.85 -29.62
CA ASP A 271 18.09 -7.29 -29.97
C ASP A 271 18.27 -5.87 -29.37
N LEU A 272 17.15 -5.20 -29.06
CA LEU A 272 17.10 -3.91 -28.39
C LEU A 272 15.79 -3.81 -27.60
N LEU A 273 15.84 -3.29 -26.38
CA LEU A 273 14.64 -2.89 -25.63
C LEU A 273 14.57 -1.37 -25.50
N VAL A 274 13.44 -0.80 -25.86
CA VAL A 274 13.07 0.60 -25.61
C VAL A 274 12.06 0.63 -24.46
N GLY A 275 12.48 1.15 -23.29
CA GLY A 275 11.68 1.03 -22.08
C GLY A 275 11.27 2.38 -21.47
N VAL A 276 9.97 2.55 -21.24
CA VAL A 276 9.41 3.62 -20.41
C VAL A 276 9.15 3.10 -18.98
N ARG A 277 8.88 1.81 -18.83
CA ARG A 277 8.64 1.15 -17.55
C ARG A 277 9.95 0.71 -16.88
N LEU A 278 10.15 1.04 -15.59
CA LEU A 278 11.35 0.66 -14.83
C LEU A 278 11.70 -0.83 -14.95
N HIS A 279 10.73 -1.71 -14.71
CA HIS A 279 10.99 -3.15 -14.70
C HIS A 279 11.30 -3.72 -16.08
N SER A 280 10.88 -3.08 -17.18
CA SER A 280 11.31 -3.48 -18.51
C SER A 280 12.81 -3.24 -18.73
N LEU A 281 13.33 -2.13 -18.23
CA LEU A 281 14.76 -1.80 -18.27
C LEU A 281 15.57 -2.77 -17.40
N ILE A 282 15.07 -3.10 -16.19
CA ILE A 282 15.71 -4.08 -15.31
C ILE A 282 15.75 -5.47 -15.99
N TYR A 283 14.68 -5.88 -16.65
CA TYR A 283 14.61 -7.17 -17.34
C TYR A 283 15.59 -7.24 -18.50
N ALA A 284 15.70 -6.18 -19.31
CA ALA A 284 16.71 -6.11 -20.36
C ALA A 284 18.13 -6.23 -19.79
N ALA A 285 18.41 -5.50 -18.69
CA ALA A 285 19.69 -5.58 -18.02
C ALA A 285 19.99 -6.99 -17.48
N ILE A 286 19.02 -7.69 -16.87
CA ILE A 286 19.16 -9.07 -16.41
C ILE A 286 19.48 -10.00 -17.58
N MET A 287 18.72 -9.90 -18.68
CA MET A 287 18.89 -10.80 -19.81
C MET A 287 20.12 -10.46 -20.67
N GLY A 288 20.74 -9.30 -20.47
CA GLY A 288 21.87 -8.82 -21.24
C GLY A 288 21.45 -8.31 -22.62
N VAL A 289 20.27 -7.74 -22.71
CA VAL A 289 19.73 -7.10 -23.91
C VAL A 289 20.11 -5.62 -23.89
N PRO A 290 20.64 -5.07 -24.99
CA PRO A 290 20.87 -3.63 -25.12
C PRO A 290 19.57 -2.86 -24.86
N LEU A 291 19.65 -1.69 -24.21
CA LEU A 291 18.48 -0.97 -23.82
C LEU A 291 18.57 0.54 -24.03
N ILE A 292 17.45 1.17 -24.34
CA ILE A 292 17.27 2.62 -24.38
C ILE A 292 16.16 2.98 -23.41
N GLY A 293 16.47 3.84 -22.44
CA GLY A 293 15.52 4.25 -21.42
C GLY A 293 14.90 5.62 -21.71
N ILE A 294 13.56 5.69 -21.67
CA ILE A 294 12.78 6.92 -21.75
C ILE A 294 12.17 7.16 -20.36
N SER A 295 12.50 8.29 -19.73
CA SER A 295 12.07 8.55 -18.36
C SER A 295 10.74 9.30 -18.30
N TYR A 296 9.73 8.69 -17.69
CA TYR A 296 8.50 9.40 -17.26
C TYR A 296 8.46 9.60 -15.74
N ASP A 297 9.30 8.88 -15.04
CA ASP A 297 9.35 8.85 -13.57
C ASP A 297 10.83 8.85 -13.13
N PRO A 298 11.21 9.64 -12.13
CA PRO A 298 12.60 9.71 -11.66
C PRO A 298 13.25 8.38 -11.29
N LYS A 299 12.46 7.34 -10.94
CA LYS A 299 12.99 6.00 -10.67
C LYS A 299 13.63 5.34 -11.90
N CYS A 300 13.13 5.63 -13.12
CA CYS A 300 13.74 5.14 -14.35
C CYS A 300 15.11 5.78 -14.56
N THR A 301 15.21 7.10 -14.36
CA THR A 301 16.50 7.82 -14.41
C THR A 301 17.48 7.29 -13.36
N ALA A 302 17.02 7.09 -12.12
CA ALA A 302 17.86 6.56 -11.05
C ALA A 302 18.44 5.18 -11.38
N PHE A 303 17.62 4.29 -11.93
CA PHE A 303 18.08 2.97 -12.37
C PHE A 303 19.10 3.08 -13.51
N LEU A 304 18.80 3.84 -14.56
CA LEU A 304 19.72 4.00 -15.70
C LEU A 304 21.08 4.50 -15.22
N ASN A 305 21.11 5.56 -14.40
CA ASN A 305 22.36 6.09 -13.83
C ASN A 305 23.09 5.03 -12.99
N SER A 306 22.35 4.20 -12.23
CA SER A 306 22.95 3.14 -11.39
C SER A 306 23.61 2.02 -12.20
N VAL A 307 23.25 1.87 -13.48
CA VAL A 307 23.85 0.89 -14.39
C VAL A 307 24.79 1.54 -15.43
N GLY A 308 25.14 2.81 -15.20
CA GLY A 308 26.11 3.54 -16.05
C GLY A 308 25.53 4.03 -17.37
N LEU A 309 24.20 4.20 -17.44
CA LEU A 309 23.50 4.70 -18.62
C LEU A 309 22.78 6.01 -18.32
N ASP A 310 22.68 6.85 -19.32
CA ASP A 310 21.82 8.02 -19.31
C ASP A 310 20.44 7.67 -19.91
N LYS A 311 19.41 8.41 -19.49
CA LYS A 311 18.14 8.38 -20.19
C LYS A 311 18.28 9.06 -21.56
N LEU A 312 17.62 8.51 -22.59
CA LEU A 312 17.54 9.17 -23.90
C LEU A 312 16.86 10.54 -23.76
N SER A 313 15.71 10.55 -23.09
CA SER A 313 14.91 11.76 -22.88
C SER A 313 13.89 11.58 -21.75
N THR A 314 13.17 12.64 -21.42
CA THR A 314 11.87 12.47 -20.77
C THR A 314 10.81 12.05 -21.80
N ARG A 315 9.70 11.44 -21.37
CA ARG A 315 8.60 11.09 -22.26
C ARG A 315 8.10 12.28 -23.09
N ASP A 316 7.91 13.44 -22.44
CA ASP A 316 7.42 14.65 -23.09
C ASP A 316 8.45 15.31 -23.99
N GLY A 317 9.74 15.04 -23.79
CA GLY A 317 10.84 15.50 -24.65
C GLY A 317 11.32 14.49 -25.69
N TYR A 318 10.62 13.35 -25.82
CA TYR A 318 10.98 12.31 -26.79
C TYR A 318 10.77 12.78 -28.22
N THR A 319 11.75 12.50 -29.09
CA THR A 319 11.67 12.72 -30.53
C THR A 319 12.24 11.50 -31.28
N ALA A 320 11.69 11.20 -32.44
CA ALA A 320 12.18 10.11 -33.27
C ALA A 320 13.63 10.34 -33.70
N GLU A 321 14.02 11.57 -34.02
CA GLU A 321 15.38 11.94 -34.44
C GLU A 321 16.45 11.63 -33.36
N ALA A 322 16.16 11.97 -32.10
CA ALA A 322 17.04 11.62 -30.98
C ALA A 322 17.14 10.10 -30.80
N PHE A 323 16.01 9.41 -30.96
CA PHE A 323 15.95 7.95 -30.91
C PHE A 323 16.76 7.30 -32.03
N GLU A 324 16.62 7.76 -33.26
CA GLU A 324 17.32 7.24 -34.45
C GLU A 324 18.85 7.28 -34.23
N THR A 325 19.37 8.39 -33.73
CA THR A 325 20.79 8.55 -33.42
C THR A 325 21.25 7.54 -32.36
N GLU A 326 20.50 7.42 -31.26
CA GLU A 326 20.87 6.52 -30.15
C GLU A 326 20.68 5.05 -30.52
N ALA A 327 19.59 4.71 -31.22
CA ALA A 327 19.33 3.33 -31.66
C ALA A 327 20.39 2.83 -32.62
N ALA A 328 20.84 3.67 -33.59
CA ALA A 328 21.94 3.33 -34.47
C ALA A 328 23.23 3.06 -33.68
N ARG A 329 23.56 3.87 -32.70
CA ARG A 329 24.72 3.69 -31.81
C ARG A 329 24.63 2.39 -31.02
N VAL A 330 23.46 2.10 -30.42
CA VAL A 330 23.26 0.93 -29.58
C VAL A 330 23.23 -0.35 -30.40
N LEU A 331 22.59 -0.38 -31.58
CA LEU A 331 22.56 -1.53 -32.45
C LEU A 331 23.96 -1.88 -33.01
N ALA A 332 24.82 -0.85 -33.21
CA ALA A 332 26.20 -1.08 -33.65
C ALA A 332 27.13 -1.56 -32.52
N ASN A 333 26.94 -1.05 -31.27
CA ASN A 333 27.85 -1.28 -30.16
C ASN A 333 27.18 -1.90 -28.92
N GLY A 334 26.10 -2.64 -29.10
CA GLY A 334 25.30 -3.20 -28.00
C GLY A 334 26.08 -4.10 -27.03
N ALA A 335 27.10 -4.77 -27.50
CA ALA A 335 27.97 -5.63 -26.69
C ALA A 335 28.74 -4.82 -25.61
N GLU A 336 29.22 -3.62 -25.94
CA GLU A 336 29.90 -2.74 -24.99
C GLU A 336 28.94 -2.22 -23.92
N GLN A 337 27.75 -1.77 -24.34
CA GLN A 337 26.71 -1.32 -23.42
C GLN A 337 26.31 -2.44 -22.44
N THR A 338 26.03 -3.65 -22.94
CA THR A 338 25.63 -4.77 -22.10
C THR A 338 26.74 -5.22 -21.15
N ALA A 339 28.00 -5.16 -21.55
CA ALA A 339 29.14 -5.45 -20.68
C ALA A 339 29.26 -4.42 -19.55
N CYS A 340 29.05 -3.14 -19.85
CA CYS A 340 29.00 -2.07 -18.86
C CYS A 340 27.85 -2.29 -17.86
N VAL A 341 26.62 -2.47 -18.36
CA VAL A 341 25.42 -2.74 -17.55
C VAL A 341 25.63 -3.95 -16.65
N LYS A 342 26.17 -5.05 -17.18
CA LYS A 342 26.42 -6.27 -16.41
C LYS A 342 27.32 -6.03 -15.20
N ARG A 343 28.42 -5.29 -15.34
CA ARG A 343 29.31 -5.00 -14.21
C ARG A 343 28.59 -4.27 -13.08
N HIS A 344 27.80 -3.26 -13.40
CA HIS A 344 27.00 -2.52 -12.40
C HIS A 344 25.90 -3.40 -11.79
N MET A 345 25.22 -4.23 -12.59
CA MET A 345 24.22 -5.18 -12.10
C MET A 345 24.81 -6.17 -11.08
N ASP A 346 26.04 -6.67 -11.33
CA ASP A 346 26.74 -7.57 -10.41
C ASP A 346 27.08 -6.86 -9.07
N GLU A 347 27.42 -5.56 -9.11
CA GLU A 347 27.65 -4.73 -7.91
C GLU A 347 26.35 -4.47 -7.13
N LEU A 348 25.28 -4.10 -7.83
CA LEU A 348 23.98 -3.85 -7.24
C LEU A 348 23.38 -5.13 -6.63
N SER A 349 23.58 -6.28 -7.28
CA SER A 349 23.15 -7.58 -6.75
C SER A 349 23.84 -7.94 -5.43
N ARG A 350 25.13 -7.62 -5.29
CA ARG A 350 25.87 -7.82 -4.03
C ARG A 350 25.36 -6.91 -2.91
N LYS A 351 25.00 -5.65 -3.21
CA LYS A 351 24.40 -4.75 -2.21
C LYS A 351 23.10 -5.29 -1.64
N LEU A 352 22.33 -6.07 -2.42
CA LEU A 352 21.07 -6.66 -1.96
C LEU A 352 21.27 -7.73 -0.87
N ASP A 353 22.47 -8.34 -0.70
CA ASP A 353 22.74 -9.28 0.39
C ASP A 353 22.50 -8.65 1.78
N THR A 354 22.68 -7.33 1.88
CA THR A 354 22.46 -6.57 3.11
C THR A 354 21.01 -6.69 3.63
N ASN A 355 20.01 -6.88 2.77
CA ASN A 355 18.63 -7.08 3.20
C ASN A 355 18.48 -8.31 4.11
N GLU A 356 18.93 -9.45 3.61
CA GLU A 356 18.80 -10.72 4.31
C GLU A 356 19.74 -10.80 5.52
N GLU A 357 20.93 -10.19 5.43
CA GLU A 357 21.85 -10.06 6.56
C GLU A 357 21.25 -9.27 7.70
N MET A 358 20.62 -8.13 7.41
CA MET A 358 19.92 -7.32 8.42
C MET A 358 18.71 -8.06 9.01
N ILE A 359 17.90 -8.74 8.18
CA ILE A 359 16.79 -9.56 8.65
C ILE A 359 17.30 -10.66 9.60
N CYS A 360 18.35 -11.38 9.21
CA CYS A 360 18.96 -12.41 10.05
C CYS A 360 19.52 -11.85 11.37
N ALA A 361 20.11 -10.65 11.35
CA ALA A 361 20.62 -9.99 12.55
C ALA A 361 19.47 -9.65 13.51
N ILE A 362 18.38 -9.06 13.01
CA ILE A 362 17.18 -8.74 13.80
C ILE A 362 16.57 -10.02 14.42
N MET A 363 16.50 -11.12 13.66
CA MET A 363 15.99 -12.40 14.16
C MET A 363 16.88 -13.00 15.25
N LYS A 364 18.21 -12.85 15.16
CA LYS A 364 19.16 -13.35 16.17
C LYS A 364 19.08 -12.57 17.49
N ASP A 365 18.89 -11.25 17.42
CA ASP A 365 18.73 -10.40 18.61
C ASP A 365 17.46 -10.75 19.38
N GLU A 366 16.39 -11.11 18.69
CA GLU A 366 15.15 -11.57 19.32
C GLU A 366 15.34 -12.90 20.08
N LYS A 367 16.12 -13.84 19.52
CA LYS A 367 16.45 -15.10 20.21
C LYS A 367 17.32 -14.89 21.47
N LYS A 368 18.15 -13.84 21.52
CA LYS A 368 18.92 -13.50 22.73
C LYS A 368 18.09 -12.80 23.80
N THR A 369 16.99 -12.15 23.41
CA THR A 369 16.10 -11.38 24.30
C THR A 369 14.96 -12.22 24.85
N GLN A 370 14.75 -13.47 24.40
CA GLN A 370 13.81 -14.40 25.02
C GLN A 370 14.42 -14.98 26.30
N PRO A 371 13.91 -14.64 27.49
CA PRO A 371 14.38 -15.24 28.73
C PRO A 371 14.02 -16.73 28.77
N SER A 372 15.00 -17.58 29.06
CA SER A 372 14.80 -18.96 29.47
C SER A 372 13.90 -18.97 30.72
N ALA A 373 12.70 -19.57 30.60
CA ALA A 373 11.71 -19.90 31.62
C ALA A 373 10.85 -18.75 32.17
N PRO A 374 9.57 -19.02 32.48
CA PRO A 374 8.59 -17.97 32.80
C PRO A 374 8.82 -17.42 34.21
N ARG A 375 9.25 -16.18 34.35
CA ARG A 375 9.09 -15.42 35.58
C ARG A 375 7.59 -15.15 35.80
N LYS A 376 7.02 -15.87 36.77
CA LYS A 376 5.73 -15.51 37.38
C LYS A 376 5.89 -14.09 37.95
N ASN A 377 5.36 -13.07 37.28
CA ASN A 377 4.83 -11.82 37.77
C ASN A 377 4.98 -10.69 36.73
N GLU A 378 4.23 -10.80 35.61
CA GLU A 378 3.91 -9.63 34.78
C GLU A 378 2.51 -9.79 34.15
N LYS A 379 1.52 -10.01 35.01
CA LYS A 379 0.10 -10.08 34.57
C LYS A 379 -0.58 -8.72 34.43
N SER A 380 0.12 -7.60 34.70
CA SER A 380 -0.54 -6.27 34.67
C SER A 380 -0.48 -5.59 33.28
N GLY A 381 0.63 -5.69 32.54
CA GLY A 381 0.79 -5.01 31.24
C GLY A 381 -0.04 -5.60 30.09
N VAL A 382 -0.18 -6.94 30.05
CA VAL A 382 -0.95 -7.63 29.00
C VAL A 382 -2.46 -7.40 29.14
N ARG A 383 -2.97 -7.22 30.36
CA ARG A 383 -4.39 -6.88 30.58
C ARG A 383 -4.73 -5.47 30.14
N THR A 384 -3.82 -4.51 30.31
CA THR A 384 -4.03 -3.09 29.92
C THR A 384 -4.00 -2.92 28.39
N ALA A 385 -3.08 -3.60 27.71
CA ALA A 385 -3.02 -3.60 26.24
C ALA A 385 -4.26 -4.27 25.60
N GLY A 386 -4.75 -5.36 26.21
CA GLY A 386 -5.99 -6.02 25.79
C GLY A 386 -7.23 -5.14 25.96
N ALA A 387 -7.33 -4.43 27.09
CA ALA A 387 -8.44 -3.51 27.35
C ALA A 387 -8.44 -2.31 26.39
N ILE A 388 -7.27 -1.71 26.10
CA ILE A 388 -7.14 -0.62 25.11
C ILE A 388 -7.53 -1.08 23.71
N SER A 389 -7.16 -2.32 23.31
CA SER A 389 -7.53 -2.89 22.02
C SER A 389 -9.04 -3.16 21.92
N ILE A 390 -9.69 -3.60 23.00
CA ILE A 390 -11.14 -3.81 23.04
C ILE A 390 -11.88 -2.47 22.95
N VAL A 391 -11.45 -1.45 23.67
CA VAL A 391 -12.05 -0.09 23.62
C VAL A 391 -11.90 0.50 22.21
N PHE A 392 -10.75 0.35 21.57
CA PHE A 392 -10.55 0.80 20.19
C PHE A 392 -11.46 0.07 19.20
N LEU A 393 -11.58 -1.26 19.31
CA LEU A 393 -12.47 -2.07 18.46
C LEU A 393 -13.95 -1.71 18.69
N LEU A 394 -14.36 -1.51 19.92
CA LEU A 394 -15.72 -1.08 20.24
C LEU A 394 -16.01 0.33 19.72
N THR A 395 -15.06 1.24 19.81
CA THR A 395 -15.19 2.60 19.26
C THR A 395 -15.26 2.58 17.73
N LEU A 396 -14.46 1.75 17.08
CA LEU A 396 -14.51 1.57 15.62
C LEU A 396 -15.85 0.94 15.19
N PHE A 397 -16.31 -0.07 15.92
CA PHE A 397 -17.60 -0.71 15.68
C PHE A 397 -18.77 0.25 15.88
N ALA A 398 -18.72 1.07 16.92
CA ALA A 398 -19.72 2.12 17.17
C ALA A 398 -19.76 3.15 16.03
N LYS A 399 -18.59 3.55 15.48
CA LYS A 399 -18.53 4.46 14.32
C LYS A 399 -19.05 3.81 13.03
N LEU A 400 -18.78 2.51 12.81
CA LEU A 400 -19.35 1.75 11.69
C LEU A 400 -20.86 1.64 11.81
N LEU A 401 -21.40 1.36 13.00
CA LEU A 401 -22.84 1.39 13.27
C LEU A 401 -23.44 2.78 13.03
N GLY A 402 -22.69 3.85 13.33
CA GLY A 402 -23.08 5.22 12.99
C GLY A 402 -23.27 5.43 11.49
N VAL A 403 -22.35 4.93 10.67
CA VAL A 403 -22.47 5.00 9.20
C VAL A 403 -23.66 4.18 8.70
N VAL A 404 -23.85 2.96 9.22
CA VAL A 404 -25.03 2.12 8.88
C VAL A 404 -26.32 2.84 9.26
N ARG A 405 -26.37 3.45 10.44
CA ARG A 405 -27.51 4.26 10.87
C ARG A 405 -27.81 5.40 9.89
N GLU A 406 -26.77 6.14 9.44
CA GLU A 406 -26.95 7.23 8.48
C GLU A 406 -27.42 6.75 7.11
N MET A 407 -26.93 5.58 6.65
CA MET A 407 -27.42 4.95 5.42
C MET A 407 -28.88 4.52 5.54
N VAL A 408 -29.28 3.90 6.66
CA VAL A 408 -30.67 3.51 6.95
C VAL A 408 -31.54 4.75 7.07
N GLN A 409 -31.07 5.79 7.75
CA GLN A 409 -31.77 7.07 7.88
C GLN A 409 -32.00 7.74 6.50
N ALA A 410 -30.97 7.80 5.66
CA ALA A 410 -31.10 8.34 4.30
C ALA A 410 -32.06 7.52 3.44
N ASN A 411 -32.11 6.20 3.63
CA ASN A 411 -33.00 5.32 2.88
C ASN A 411 -34.47 5.42 3.35
N ILE A 412 -34.72 5.63 4.66
CA ILE A 412 -36.08 5.71 5.23
C ILE A 412 -36.67 7.11 5.11
N PHE A 413 -35.88 8.15 5.46
CA PHE A 413 -36.36 9.55 5.53
C PHE A 413 -35.99 10.38 4.30
N GLY A 414 -35.10 9.89 3.42
CA GLY A 414 -34.59 10.65 2.29
C GLY A 414 -33.79 11.90 2.73
N THR A 415 -33.90 12.97 1.96
CA THR A 415 -33.27 14.28 2.25
C THR A 415 -34.31 15.34 2.67
N GLY A 416 -35.49 14.90 3.09
CA GLY A 416 -36.61 15.79 3.41
C GLY A 416 -36.60 16.33 4.85
N VAL A 417 -37.70 17.01 5.18
CA VAL A 417 -37.92 17.65 6.50
C VAL A 417 -37.79 16.66 7.65
N ASP A 418 -38.31 15.45 7.53
CA ASP A 418 -38.23 14.42 8.57
C ASP A 418 -36.80 13.99 8.89
N ALA A 419 -35.89 13.96 7.89
CA ALA A 419 -34.46 13.69 8.11
C ALA A 419 -33.79 14.82 8.92
N ASN A 420 -34.15 16.05 8.64
CA ASN A 420 -33.65 17.22 9.37
C ASN A 420 -34.13 17.23 10.82
N LEU A 421 -35.42 16.99 11.05
CA LEU A 421 -36.03 16.92 12.38
C LEU A 421 -35.45 15.78 13.22
N TYR A 422 -35.24 14.61 12.62
CA TYR A 422 -34.57 13.49 13.26
C TYR A 422 -33.13 13.85 13.66
N THR A 423 -32.36 14.42 12.75
CA THR A 423 -30.96 14.81 12.96
C THR A 423 -30.82 15.87 14.05
N ALA A 424 -31.68 16.89 14.00
CA ALA A 424 -31.76 17.92 15.04
C ALA A 424 -32.05 17.35 16.41
N SER A 425 -33.05 16.45 16.51
CA SER A 425 -33.41 15.76 17.76
C SER A 425 -32.26 14.90 18.30
N TYR A 426 -31.58 14.16 17.42
CA TYR A 426 -30.44 13.32 17.78
C TYR A 426 -29.27 14.15 18.32
N ASN A 427 -28.89 15.20 17.62
CA ASN A 427 -27.74 16.03 18.00
C ASN A 427 -27.97 16.75 19.34
N SER A 428 -29.16 17.25 19.57
CA SER A 428 -29.50 17.99 20.78
C SER A 428 -29.69 17.10 22.01
N THR A 429 -30.07 15.85 21.82
CA THR A 429 -30.35 14.92 22.94
C THR A 429 -29.22 13.92 23.15
N LEU A 430 -29.07 12.96 22.23
CA LEU A 430 -28.15 11.84 22.38
C LEU A 430 -26.68 12.24 22.20
N TYR A 431 -26.36 13.02 21.17
CA TYR A 431 -24.97 13.38 20.88
C TYR A 431 -24.37 14.29 21.96
N LEU A 432 -25.11 15.29 22.40
CA LEU A 432 -24.67 16.17 23.49
C LEU A 432 -24.46 15.39 24.79
N PHE A 433 -25.40 14.51 25.15
CA PHE A 433 -25.31 13.69 26.35
C PHE A 433 -24.15 12.70 26.32
N THR A 434 -23.94 12.01 25.18
CA THR A 434 -22.81 11.07 25.01
C THR A 434 -21.47 11.78 25.13
N THR A 435 -21.36 13.01 24.61
CA THR A 435 -20.14 13.82 24.72
C THR A 435 -19.82 14.16 26.18
N VAL A 436 -20.82 14.51 26.97
CA VAL A 436 -20.66 14.79 28.39
C VAL A 436 -20.27 13.53 29.17
N CYS A 437 -20.92 12.39 28.92
CA CYS A 437 -20.57 11.12 29.56
C CYS A 437 -19.13 10.71 29.23
N TYR A 438 -18.71 10.84 27.97
CA TYR A 438 -17.34 10.55 27.55
C TYR A 438 -16.30 11.44 28.25
N ALA A 439 -16.56 12.73 28.36
CA ALA A 439 -15.69 13.66 29.06
C ALA A 439 -15.56 13.33 30.56
N LEU A 440 -16.65 12.94 31.22
CA LEU A 440 -16.64 12.49 32.61
C LEU A 440 -15.84 11.20 32.82
N CYS A 441 -15.97 10.23 31.92
CA CYS A 441 -15.18 8.99 31.96
C CYS A 441 -13.68 9.27 31.83
N ILE A 442 -13.27 10.14 30.89
CA ILE A 442 -11.86 10.50 30.73
C ILE A 442 -11.32 11.23 31.95
N ALA A 443 -12.08 12.20 32.50
CA ALA A 443 -11.66 12.98 33.65
C ALA A 443 -11.43 12.11 34.90
N ARG A 444 -12.19 11.04 35.07
CA ARG A 444 -12.12 10.12 36.21
C ARG A 444 -11.19 8.93 36.01
N CYS A 445 -10.79 8.62 34.80
CA CYS A 445 -9.96 7.44 34.48
C CYS A 445 -8.67 7.36 35.33
N ARG A 446 -7.98 8.47 35.52
CA ARG A 446 -6.77 8.54 36.38
C ARG A 446 -7.05 8.26 37.86
N SER A 447 -8.20 8.70 38.37
CA SER A 447 -8.61 8.47 39.76
C SER A 447 -8.93 6.99 39.99
N PHE A 448 -9.68 6.36 39.09
CA PHE A 448 -10.00 4.94 39.16
C PHE A 448 -8.76 4.06 39.12
N THR A 449 -7.81 4.35 38.22
CA THR A 449 -6.56 3.58 38.12
C THR A 449 -5.79 3.58 39.45
N LYS A 450 -5.75 4.71 40.14
CA LYS A 450 -5.11 4.81 41.45
C LYS A 450 -5.87 4.06 42.55
N GLU A 451 -7.19 4.17 42.56
CA GLU A 451 -8.04 3.52 43.58
C GLU A 451 -8.05 1.98 43.39
N PHE A 452 -8.12 1.49 42.15
CA PHE A 452 -8.00 0.06 41.85
C PHE A 452 -6.61 -0.51 42.17
N ALA A 453 -5.56 0.29 41.99
CA ALA A 453 -4.19 -0.12 42.32
C ALA A 453 -3.96 -0.19 43.82
N ALA A 454 -4.67 0.62 44.63
CA ALA A 454 -4.57 0.65 46.08
C ALA A 454 -5.43 -0.45 46.74
N ASP A 455 -6.70 -0.59 46.32
CA ASP A 455 -7.62 -1.60 46.83
C ASP A 455 -8.76 -1.84 45.83
N ARG A 456 -8.91 -3.10 45.40
CA ARG A 456 -9.95 -3.51 44.42
C ARG A 456 -11.36 -3.15 44.89
N ARG A 457 -11.67 -3.34 46.16
CA ARG A 457 -13.00 -3.04 46.73
C ARG A 457 -13.30 -1.53 46.75
N ARG A 458 -12.28 -0.67 46.91
CA ARG A 458 -12.43 0.79 46.81
C ARG A 458 -12.66 1.19 45.36
N GLY A 459 -11.91 0.62 44.42
CA GLY A 459 -12.10 0.88 43.01
C GLY A 459 -13.50 0.48 42.52
N GLU A 460 -14.00 -0.71 42.91
CA GLU A 460 -15.37 -1.16 42.58
C GLU A 460 -16.45 -0.25 43.15
N ARG A 461 -16.28 0.23 44.39
CA ARG A 461 -17.21 1.20 45.01
C ARG A 461 -17.21 2.55 44.31
N ALA A 462 -16.04 3.03 43.91
CA ALA A 462 -15.92 4.29 43.18
C ALA A 462 -16.58 4.20 41.79
N ALA A 463 -16.40 3.08 41.09
CA ALA A 463 -17.05 2.82 39.81
C ALA A 463 -18.58 2.75 39.94
N ASN A 464 -19.10 2.00 40.91
CA ASN A 464 -20.53 1.90 41.18
C ASN A 464 -21.15 3.25 41.56
N ASN A 465 -20.47 4.07 42.36
CA ASN A 465 -20.95 5.41 42.72
C ASN A 465 -21.01 6.32 41.48
N LEU A 466 -20.00 6.28 40.59
CA LEU A 466 -20.03 7.04 39.34
C LEU A 466 -21.18 6.60 38.45
N MET A 467 -21.39 5.28 38.31
CA MET A 467 -22.50 4.73 37.54
C MET A 467 -23.85 5.20 38.07
N THR A 468 -24.03 5.15 39.39
CA THR A 468 -25.27 5.62 40.03
C THR A 468 -25.51 7.12 39.82
N VAL A 469 -24.49 7.96 40.01
CA VAL A 469 -24.60 9.41 39.79
C VAL A 469 -24.88 9.73 38.30
N THR A 470 -24.26 9.03 37.38
CA THR A 470 -24.47 9.26 35.93
C THR A 470 -25.87 8.79 35.50
N LEU A 471 -26.35 7.67 36.03
CA LEU A 471 -27.73 7.22 35.77
C LEU A 471 -28.78 8.17 36.34
N LEU A 472 -28.59 8.65 37.58
CA LEU A 472 -29.48 9.65 38.14
C LEU A 472 -29.42 10.96 37.33
N GLY A 473 -28.24 11.41 36.92
CA GLY A 473 -28.07 12.54 36.01
C GLY A 473 -28.79 12.34 34.66
N ALA A 474 -28.72 11.16 34.10
CA ALA A 474 -29.45 10.82 32.88
C ALA A 474 -30.96 10.92 33.04
N LEU A 475 -31.49 10.42 34.15
CA LEU A 475 -32.93 10.52 34.47
C LEU A 475 -33.37 11.98 34.64
N VAL A 476 -32.56 12.81 35.29
CA VAL A 476 -32.83 14.26 35.40
C VAL A 476 -32.85 14.93 34.03
N VAL A 477 -31.89 14.60 33.14
CA VAL A 477 -31.86 15.14 31.78
C VAL A 477 -33.09 14.67 30.97
N VAL A 478 -33.50 13.41 31.12
CA VAL A 478 -34.77 12.92 30.53
C VAL A 478 -35.94 13.74 31.00
N ALA A 479 -36.08 13.96 32.32
CA ALA A 479 -37.17 14.75 32.88
C ALA A 479 -37.18 16.19 32.34
N ILE A 480 -36.03 16.83 32.28
CA ILE A 480 -35.89 18.19 31.71
C ILE A 480 -36.35 18.21 30.26
N TRP A 481 -35.88 17.28 29.44
CA TRP A 481 -36.28 17.22 28.02
C TRP A 481 -37.76 16.89 27.81
N GLN A 482 -38.35 16.03 28.64
CA GLN A 482 -39.78 15.74 28.57
C GLN A 482 -40.63 16.98 28.94
N ILE A 483 -40.18 17.78 29.89
CA ILE A 483 -40.82 19.04 30.25
C ILE A 483 -40.66 20.08 29.13
N LEU A 484 -39.42 20.27 28.63
CA LEU A 484 -39.13 21.21 27.54
C LEU A 484 -39.92 20.85 26.28
N ALA A 485 -39.99 19.54 25.94
CA ALA A 485 -40.77 19.05 24.79
C ALA A 485 -42.29 19.34 24.91
N SER A 486 -42.78 19.66 26.09
CA SER A 486 -44.16 20.07 26.36
C SER A 486 -44.40 21.57 26.26
N THR A 487 -43.36 22.35 25.97
CA THR A 487 -43.42 23.82 25.89
C THR A 487 -43.23 24.32 24.45
N PRO A 488 -43.73 25.52 24.10
CA PRO A 488 -43.50 26.14 22.78
C PRO A 488 -42.01 26.48 22.49
N LEU A 489 -41.16 26.48 23.53
CA LEU A 489 -39.73 26.78 23.44
C LEU A 489 -38.98 25.90 22.43
N VAL A 490 -39.41 24.65 22.25
CA VAL A 490 -38.80 23.72 21.27
C VAL A 490 -38.93 24.25 19.84
N GLY A 491 -40.08 24.82 19.46
CA GLY A 491 -40.28 25.42 18.13
C GLY A 491 -39.37 26.62 17.90
N VAL A 492 -39.16 27.44 18.94
CA VAL A 492 -38.30 28.63 18.87
C VAL A 492 -36.81 28.23 18.80
N LEU A 493 -36.39 27.22 19.55
CA LEU A 493 -34.99 26.77 19.58
C LEU A 493 -34.52 26.14 18.28
N TRP A 494 -35.42 25.53 17.50
CA TRP A 494 -35.08 24.86 16.25
C TRP A 494 -35.63 25.56 15.01
N ASP A 495 -36.22 26.76 15.15
CA ASP A 495 -36.81 27.53 14.04
C ASP A 495 -37.74 26.66 13.15
N THR A 496 -38.62 25.91 13.84
CA THR A 496 -39.46 24.90 13.20
C THR A 496 -40.88 25.39 13.05
N ASP A 497 -41.45 25.17 11.87
CA ASP A 497 -42.84 25.52 11.59
C ASP A 497 -43.84 24.84 12.52
N ALA A 498 -44.94 25.52 12.83
CA ALA A 498 -45.98 25.02 13.72
C ALA A 498 -46.55 23.64 13.27
N SER A 499 -46.55 23.37 11.96
CA SER A 499 -47.01 22.08 11.38
C SER A 499 -46.06 20.93 11.62
N GLU A 500 -44.77 21.19 11.84
CA GLU A 500 -43.71 20.19 12.03
C GLU A 500 -43.38 19.94 13.50
N LEU A 501 -43.73 20.87 14.38
CA LEU A 501 -43.47 20.83 15.79
C LEU A 501 -43.92 19.55 16.49
N PRO A 502 -45.09 18.95 16.23
CA PRO A 502 -45.52 17.68 16.83
C PRO A 502 -44.58 16.50 16.51
N ARG A 503 -44.02 16.48 15.29
CA ARG A 503 -43.07 15.45 14.86
C ARG A 503 -41.72 15.59 15.57
N LEU A 504 -41.19 16.81 15.63
CA LEU A 504 -39.97 17.13 16.34
C LEU A 504 -40.06 16.74 17.82
N VAL A 505 -41.16 17.10 18.49
CA VAL A 505 -41.44 16.74 19.89
C VAL A 505 -41.46 15.22 20.08
N SER A 506 -42.09 14.49 19.16
CA SER A 506 -42.13 13.02 19.21
C SER A 506 -40.73 12.40 19.10
N TYR A 507 -39.89 12.87 18.18
CA TYR A 507 -38.52 12.40 18.05
C TYR A 507 -37.67 12.70 19.30
N ILE A 508 -37.78 13.91 19.87
CA ILE A 508 -37.09 14.27 21.13
C ILE A 508 -37.53 13.35 22.26
N ARG A 509 -38.81 13.10 22.42
CA ARG A 509 -39.34 12.22 23.49
C ARG A 509 -38.85 10.79 23.38
N ILE A 510 -38.84 10.23 22.19
CA ILE A 510 -38.37 8.86 21.94
C ILE A 510 -36.85 8.77 22.23
N MET A 511 -36.07 9.71 21.70
CA MET A 511 -34.60 9.70 21.84
C MET A 511 -34.14 9.91 23.28
N THR A 512 -34.80 10.77 24.03
CA THR A 512 -34.44 10.99 25.43
C THR A 512 -34.67 9.77 26.31
N CYS A 513 -35.65 8.91 26.01
CA CYS A 513 -35.83 7.65 26.72
C CYS A 513 -34.64 6.68 26.58
N ALA A 514 -33.80 6.83 25.57
CA ALA A 514 -32.60 6.00 25.40
C ALA A 514 -31.41 6.46 26.28
N LEU A 515 -31.43 7.68 26.86
CA LEU A 515 -30.30 8.25 27.63
C LEU A 515 -29.84 7.39 28.81
N PRO A 516 -30.70 6.78 29.65
CA PRO A 516 -30.24 5.90 30.72
C PRO A 516 -29.51 4.66 30.22
N VAL A 517 -29.97 4.09 29.11
CA VAL A 517 -29.33 2.91 28.48
C VAL A 517 -27.95 3.28 27.93
N VAL A 518 -27.86 4.43 27.28
CA VAL A 518 -26.61 4.97 26.76
C VAL A 518 -25.63 5.28 27.92
N ALA A 519 -26.11 5.88 29.01
CA ALA A 519 -25.30 6.13 30.20
C ALA A 519 -24.72 4.83 30.78
N ALA A 520 -25.56 3.81 30.94
CA ALA A 520 -25.12 2.50 31.43
C ALA A 520 -24.09 1.84 30.50
N ALA A 521 -24.26 1.93 29.16
CA ALA A 521 -23.34 1.38 28.19
C ALA A 521 -21.95 2.04 28.25
N TYR A 522 -21.89 3.37 28.39
CA TYR A 522 -20.61 4.12 28.49
C TYR A 522 -19.84 3.87 29.77
N LEU A 523 -20.51 3.47 30.85
CA LEU A 523 -19.88 3.24 32.16
C LEU A 523 -19.45 1.78 32.38
N ASN A 524 -19.94 0.85 31.57
CA ASN A 524 -19.56 -0.56 31.64
C ASN A 524 -18.33 -0.91 30.77
N VAL A 525 -17.72 0.06 30.11
CA VAL A 525 -16.49 -0.05 29.34
C VAL A 525 -15.31 0.48 30.14
#